data_58b2b3ec28bb218f9431eec6a5afd31f
#
_entry.id   58b2b3ec28bb218f9431eec6a5afd31f
#
_cell.length_a   1.000
_cell.length_b   1.000
_cell.length_c   1.000
_cell.angle_alpha   90.00
_cell.angle_beta   90.00
_cell.angle_gamma   90.00
#
_symmetry.space_group_name_H-M   'P 1'
#
loop_
_entity.id
_entity.type
_entity.pdbx_description
1 polymer ?
#
loop_
_entity_poly.entity_id
_entity_poly.type
_entity_poly.pdbx_seq_one_letter_code
_entity_poly.pdbx_strand_id
1 'polypeptide(L)'
;MVKTTLVIMAAGIGSRFGGGIKQLTPVGPSGEIIMDYSIYDAIEAGFDEVVFIIRHDLEKDFKEIIGNRIEKVIPVKYAFQELDDLPEGYERPAERTKPWGTGQAVLAAKELVEHPFAVINADDYYGKEAFVKLHDYLVADAGKKTDGYDICMAGF
;
A
#
# COMPACT_ATOMS: atom_id res chain seq x y z
N MET A 1 8.83 -10.61 18.94
CA MET A 1 9.03 -9.41 18.10
C MET A 1 7.70 -9.10 17.44
N VAL A 2 7.24 -7.87 17.49
CA VAL A 2 5.96 -7.47 16.84
C VAL A 2 6.20 -7.35 15.36
N LYS A 3 5.44 -8.08 14.55
CA LYS A 3 5.45 -7.93 13.09
C LYS A 3 4.74 -6.66 12.67
N THR A 4 5.17 -6.08 11.56
CA THR A 4 4.59 -4.87 11.00
C THR A 4 4.35 -5.01 9.50
N THR A 5 3.28 -4.39 9.01
CA THR A 5 2.84 -4.47 7.62
C THR A 5 2.96 -3.10 6.94
N LEU A 6 3.54 -3.06 5.74
CA LEU A 6 3.46 -1.90 4.86
C LEU A 6 2.31 -2.09 3.87
N VAL A 7 1.33 -1.22 3.90
CA VAL A 7 0.19 -1.21 2.96
C VAL A 7 0.43 -0.15 1.90
N ILE A 8 0.42 -0.53 0.62
CA ILE A 8 0.69 0.36 -0.50
C ILE A 8 -0.55 0.51 -1.37
N MET A 9 -1.09 1.71 -1.44
CA MET A 9 -2.24 2.03 -2.30
C MET A 9 -1.79 2.24 -3.74
N ALA A 10 -2.04 1.24 -4.60
CA ALA A 10 -1.62 1.21 -5.99
C ALA A 10 -2.78 1.01 -6.99
N ALA A 11 -4.03 1.12 -6.53
CA ALA A 11 -5.24 0.97 -7.36
C ALA A 11 -5.60 2.23 -8.18
N GLY A 12 -4.89 3.33 -7.99
CA GLY A 12 -5.17 4.61 -8.65
C GLY A 12 -5.08 4.53 -10.17
N ILE A 13 -6.00 5.21 -10.85
CA ILE A 13 -5.98 5.35 -12.31
C ILE A 13 -4.97 6.46 -12.67
N GLY A 14 -3.76 6.08 -13.01
CA GLY A 14 -2.75 6.98 -13.54
C GLY A 14 -3.06 7.43 -14.98
N SER A 15 -4.21 8.07 -15.21
CA SER A 15 -4.71 8.40 -16.55
C SER A 15 -4.05 9.62 -17.22
N ARG A 16 -3.02 10.22 -16.61
CA ARG A 16 -2.49 11.52 -17.10
C ARG A 16 -1.25 11.43 -17.99
N PHE A 17 -0.70 10.22 -18.21
CA PHE A 17 0.49 10.04 -19.03
C PHE A 17 0.29 8.93 -20.07
N GLY A 18 -0.20 9.30 -21.27
CA GLY A 18 -0.02 8.54 -22.50
C GLY A 18 -0.35 7.03 -22.50
N GLY A 19 -1.28 6.55 -21.68
CA GLY A 19 -1.76 5.16 -21.73
C GLY A 19 -1.01 4.15 -20.83
N GLY A 20 -0.05 4.59 -19.99
CA GLY A 20 0.62 3.74 -19.01
C GLY A 20 0.05 3.89 -17.58
N ILE A 21 0.32 2.92 -16.72
CA ILE A 21 0.00 3.00 -15.30
C ILE A 21 1.09 3.87 -14.64
N LYS A 22 0.75 5.08 -14.21
CA LYS A 22 1.69 6.09 -13.69
C LYS A 22 2.61 5.53 -12.58
N GLN A 23 2.04 4.80 -11.62
CA GLN A 23 2.78 4.24 -10.49
C GLN A 23 3.77 3.12 -10.89
N LEU A 24 3.70 2.63 -12.11
CA LEU A 24 4.62 1.62 -12.66
C LEU A 24 5.64 2.20 -13.64
N THR A 25 5.71 3.53 -13.74
CA THR A 25 6.67 4.21 -14.62
C THR A 25 8.07 4.15 -14.03
N PRO A 26 9.09 3.66 -14.78
CA PRO A 26 10.47 3.65 -14.33
C PRO A 26 10.99 5.08 -14.04
N VAL A 27 11.70 5.23 -12.93
CA VAL A 27 12.35 6.47 -12.51
C VAL A 27 13.86 6.29 -12.26
N GLY A 28 14.29 5.06 -12.03
CA GLY A 28 15.68 4.72 -11.80
C GLY A 28 16.41 4.25 -13.07
N PRO A 29 17.76 4.23 -13.05
CA PRO A 29 18.59 3.89 -14.22
C PRO A 29 18.48 2.42 -14.65
N SER A 30 18.07 1.52 -13.75
CA SER A 30 17.90 0.10 -14.03
C SER A 30 16.42 -0.32 -14.14
N GLY A 31 15.53 0.66 -14.27
CA GLY A 31 14.09 0.43 -14.40
C GLY A 31 13.33 0.39 -13.08
N GLU A 32 13.95 0.84 -11.99
CA GLU A 32 13.29 0.95 -10.70
C GLU A 32 12.15 1.96 -10.78
N ILE A 33 11.04 1.65 -10.11
CA ILE A 33 9.89 2.53 -9.92
C ILE A 33 9.90 3.11 -8.50
N ILE A 34 9.07 4.11 -8.21
CA ILE A 34 9.05 4.76 -6.88
C ILE A 34 8.80 3.74 -5.75
N MET A 35 7.90 2.79 -5.97
CA MET A 35 7.63 1.73 -4.98
C MET A 35 8.85 0.88 -4.61
N ASP A 36 9.80 0.67 -5.53
CA ASP A 36 11.03 -0.07 -5.20
C ASP A 36 11.81 0.61 -4.10
N TYR A 37 11.97 1.93 -4.20
CA TYR A 37 12.67 2.72 -3.17
C TYR A 37 11.90 2.72 -1.85
N SER A 38 10.58 2.90 -1.88
CA SER A 38 9.75 2.86 -0.68
C SER A 38 9.80 1.50 0.02
N ILE A 39 9.73 0.40 -0.73
CA ILE A 39 9.80 -0.96 -0.18
C ILE A 39 11.20 -1.25 0.37
N TYR A 40 12.25 -0.84 -0.33
CA TYR A 40 13.62 -0.98 0.15
C TYR A 40 13.80 -0.26 1.50
N ASP A 41 13.40 1.00 1.59
CA ASP A 41 13.49 1.78 2.82
C ASP A 41 12.65 1.19 3.95
N ALA A 42 11.48 0.64 3.64
CA ALA A 42 10.62 -0.03 4.62
C ALA A 42 11.26 -1.33 5.16
N ILE A 43 11.87 -2.15 4.30
CA ILE A 43 12.59 -3.36 4.71
C ILE A 43 13.76 -2.99 5.63
N GLU A 44 14.56 -1.97 5.26
CA GLU A 44 15.66 -1.47 6.09
C GLU A 44 15.17 -0.91 7.44
N ALA A 45 13.96 -0.34 7.48
CA ALA A 45 13.34 0.13 8.72
C ALA A 45 12.80 -1.00 9.61
N GLY A 46 12.59 -2.21 9.07
CA GLY A 46 12.15 -3.38 9.83
C GLY A 46 10.73 -3.87 9.55
N PHE A 47 10.06 -3.39 8.50
CA PHE A 47 8.76 -3.93 8.08
C PHE A 47 8.91 -5.38 7.61
N ASP A 48 7.93 -6.22 7.97
CA ASP A 48 7.98 -7.68 7.80
C ASP A 48 7.21 -8.19 6.59
N GLU A 49 6.23 -7.46 6.12
CA GLU A 49 5.41 -7.82 4.95
C GLU A 49 4.87 -6.58 4.22
N VAL A 50 4.48 -6.79 2.97
CA VAL A 50 3.84 -5.78 2.12
C VAL A 50 2.46 -6.26 1.69
N VAL A 51 1.46 -5.39 1.77
CA VAL A 51 0.14 -5.59 1.18
C VAL A 51 -0.05 -4.55 0.09
N PHE A 52 -0.15 -5.00 -1.16
CA PHE A 52 -0.51 -4.12 -2.28
C PHE A 52 -2.03 -4.05 -2.43
N ILE A 53 -2.55 -2.83 -2.48
CA ILE A 53 -3.95 -2.59 -2.87
C ILE A 53 -3.96 -2.21 -4.34
N ILE A 54 -4.47 -3.09 -5.18
CA ILE A 54 -4.53 -2.95 -6.63
C ILE A 54 -5.96 -3.14 -7.14
N ARG A 55 -6.16 -3.09 -8.46
CA ARG A 55 -7.39 -3.50 -9.12
C ARG A 55 -7.18 -4.84 -9.80
N HIS A 56 -8.21 -5.66 -9.91
CA HIS A 56 -8.11 -6.96 -10.59
C HIS A 56 -7.65 -6.86 -12.04
N ASP A 57 -8.08 -5.84 -12.77
CA ASP A 57 -7.69 -5.63 -14.16
C ASP A 57 -6.20 -5.26 -14.33
N LEU A 58 -5.53 -4.84 -13.27
CA LEU A 58 -4.10 -4.51 -13.26
C LEU A 58 -3.22 -5.62 -12.68
N GLU A 59 -3.78 -6.69 -12.14
CA GLU A 59 -3.04 -7.69 -11.37
C GLU A 59 -1.88 -8.31 -12.16
N LYS A 60 -2.14 -8.71 -13.42
CA LYS A 60 -1.13 -9.34 -14.26
C LYS A 60 0.05 -8.41 -14.50
N ASP A 61 -0.21 -7.22 -15.01
CA ASP A 61 0.82 -6.23 -15.35
C ASP A 61 1.60 -5.80 -14.09
N PHE A 62 0.87 -5.61 -12.97
CA PHE A 62 1.47 -5.25 -11.70
C PHE A 62 2.44 -6.32 -11.19
N LYS A 63 2.04 -7.60 -11.24
CA LYS A 63 2.91 -8.71 -10.85
C LYS A 63 4.12 -8.85 -11.76
N GLU A 64 3.97 -8.69 -13.07
CA GLU A 64 5.08 -8.75 -14.03
C GLU A 64 6.09 -7.62 -13.82
N ILE A 65 5.62 -6.40 -13.50
CA ILE A 65 6.50 -5.23 -13.37
C ILE A 65 7.18 -5.18 -11.99
N ILE A 66 6.46 -5.45 -10.92
CA ILE A 66 7.01 -5.32 -9.57
C ILE A 66 6.70 -6.51 -8.66
N GLY A 67 5.48 -7.02 -8.63
CA GLY A 67 5.04 -8.00 -7.63
C GLY A 67 5.95 -9.21 -7.54
N ASN A 68 6.20 -9.86 -8.67
CA ASN A 68 7.01 -11.10 -8.74
C ASN A 68 8.45 -10.93 -8.24
N ARG A 69 9.03 -9.74 -8.31
CA ARG A 69 10.38 -9.51 -7.78
C ARG A 69 10.36 -9.14 -6.30
N ILE A 70 9.35 -8.43 -5.84
CA ILE A 70 9.21 -8.10 -4.40
C ILE A 70 8.89 -9.36 -3.58
N GLU A 71 8.08 -10.28 -4.10
CA GLU A 71 7.80 -11.57 -3.46
C GLU A 71 9.05 -12.42 -3.15
N LYS A 72 10.17 -12.16 -3.84
CA LYS A 72 11.44 -12.84 -3.60
C LYS A 72 12.23 -12.28 -2.41
N VAL A 73 11.89 -11.09 -1.93
CA VAL A 73 12.65 -10.40 -0.87
C VAL A 73 11.85 -10.19 0.41
N ILE A 74 10.52 -10.13 0.32
CA ILE A 74 9.62 -9.95 1.48
C ILE A 74 8.28 -10.63 1.20
N PRO A 75 7.57 -11.16 2.21
CA PRO A 75 6.20 -11.65 2.07
C PRO A 75 5.27 -10.59 1.49
N VAL A 76 4.48 -10.97 0.48
CA VAL A 76 3.55 -10.07 -0.22
C VAL A 76 2.14 -10.65 -0.22
N LYS A 77 1.15 -9.80 0.01
CA LYS A 77 -0.28 -10.09 -0.19
C LYS A 77 -0.88 -9.05 -1.14
N TYR A 78 -1.98 -9.40 -1.80
CA TYR A 78 -2.70 -8.52 -2.72
C TYR A 78 -4.14 -8.34 -2.24
N ALA A 79 -4.54 -7.10 -2.03
CA ALA A 79 -5.91 -6.68 -1.80
C ALA A 79 -6.45 -6.01 -3.07
N PHE A 80 -7.74 -6.13 -3.31
CA PHE A 80 -8.35 -5.59 -4.52
C PHE A 80 -9.38 -4.53 -4.18
N GLN A 81 -9.14 -3.31 -4.67
CA GLN A 81 -10.10 -2.21 -4.57
C GLN A 81 -11.07 -2.28 -5.75
N GLU A 82 -12.32 -2.63 -5.47
CA GLU A 82 -13.36 -2.75 -6.47
C GLU A 82 -14.51 -1.76 -6.19
N LEU A 83 -15.20 -1.34 -7.26
CA LEU A 83 -16.30 -0.37 -7.15
C LEU A 83 -17.51 -0.90 -6.41
N ASP A 84 -17.73 -2.20 -6.48
CA ASP A 84 -18.89 -2.88 -5.90
C ASP A 84 -18.59 -3.46 -4.50
N ASP A 85 -17.33 -3.39 -4.04
CA ASP A 85 -16.95 -3.81 -2.69
C ASP A 85 -17.21 -2.66 -1.70
N LEU A 86 -18.45 -2.60 -1.25
CA LEU A 86 -18.94 -1.58 -0.33
C LEU A 86 -19.45 -2.21 0.97
N PRO A 87 -19.40 -1.46 2.09
CA PRO A 87 -20.00 -1.91 3.34
C PRO A 87 -21.49 -2.21 3.19
N GLU A 88 -22.01 -3.08 4.04
CA GLU A 88 -23.44 -3.43 4.07
C GLU A 88 -24.33 -2.19 4.13
N GLY A 89 -25.38 -2.16 3.31
CA GLY A 89 -26.33 -1.04 3.21
C GLY A 89 -25.93 0.08 2.24
N TYR A 90 -24.80 -0.07 1.55
CA TYR A 90 -24.36 0.88 0.51
C TYR A 90 -24.39 0.22 -0.86
N GLU A 91 -24.88 0.95 -1.86
CA GLU A 91 -24.89 0.53 -3.26
C GLU A 91 -24.12 1.52 -4.13
N ARG A 92 -23.50 1.00 -5.18
CA ARG A 92 -22.81 1.84 -6.15
C ARG A 92 -23.83 2.58 -7.03
N PRO A 93 -23.76 3.94 -7.15
CA PRO A 93 -24.51 4.67 -8.16
C PRO A 93 -24.20 4.14 -9.56
N ALA A 94 -25.22 3.95 -10.40
CA ALA A 94 -25.08 3.30 -11.71
C ALA A 94 -24.06 4.00 -12.65
N GLU A 95 -23.96 5.32 -12.56
CA GLU A 95 -23.04 6.15 -13.36
C GLU A 95 -21.62 6.24 -12.77
N ARG A 96 -21.36 5.66 -11.59
CA ARG A 96 -20.03 5.75 -10.99
C ARG A 96 -19.04 4.81 -11.65
N THR A 97 -18.03 5.38 -12.28
CA THR A 97 -16.93 4.67 -12.96
C THR A 97 -15.57 4.90 -12.31
N LYS A 98 -15.45 5.93 -11.46
CA LYS A 98 -14.20 6.25 -10.77
C LYS A 98 -14.07 5.46 -9.47
N PRO A 99 -12.86 5.00 -9.11
CA PRO A 99 -12.60 4.38 -7.82
C PRO A 99 -13.10 5.25 -6.66
N TRP A 100 -13.38 4.61 -5.54
CA TRP A 100 -13.63 5.28 -4.28
C TRP A 100 -12.34 5.88 -3.72
N GLY A 101 -12.44 6.64 -2.64
CA GLY A 101 -11.30 7.28 -2.01
C GLY A 101 -10.37 6.31 -1.26
N THR A 102 -9.34 6.87 -0.63
CA THR A 102 -8.30 6.15 0.11
C THR A 102 -8.84 5.32 1.28
N GLY A 103 -9.90 5.79 1.94
CA GLY A 103 -10.55 5.05 3.03
C GLY A 103 -11.09 3.69 2.56
N GLN A 104 -11.77 3.64 1.43
CA GLN A 104 -12.28 2.39 0.86
C GLN A 104 -11.13 1.51 0.33
N ALA A 105 -10.05 2.11 -0.20
CA ALA A 105 -8.86 1.36 -0.57
C ALA A 105 -8.26 0.62 0.62
N VAL A 106 -8.05 1.29 1.75
CA VAL A 106 -7.52 0.66 2.97
C VAL A 106 -8.48 -0.40 3.51
N LEU A 107 -9.79 -0.16 3.44
CA LEU A 107 -10.80 -1.13 3.86
C LEU A 107 -10.74 -2.42 3.05
N ALA A 108 -10.38 -2.36 1.76
CA ALA A 108 -10.21 -3.55 0.92
C ALA A 108 -9.09 -4.48 1.42
N ALA A 109 -8.13 -3.97 2.18
CA ALA A 109 -7.04 -4.77 2.78
C ALA A 109 -7.39 -5.34 4.18
N LYS A 110 -8.57 -5.05 4.73
CA LYS A 110 -8.97 -5.35 6.11
C LYS A 110 -8.70 -6.80 6.53
N GLU A 111 -9.06 -7.76 5.68
CA GLU A 111 -8.93 -9.20 6.00
C GLU A 111 -7.48 -9.73 5.86
N LEU A 112 -6.57 -8.94 5.28
CA LEU A 112 -5.19 -9.34 5.02
C LEU A 112 -4.20 -8.71 6.01
N VAL A 113 -4.59 -7.63 6.70
CA VAL A 113 -3.73 -6.88 7.62
C VAL A 113 -4.01 -7.33 9.05
N GLU A 114 -3.10 -8.14 9.59
CA GLU A 114 -3.21 -8.76 10.92
C GLU A 114 -2.32 -8.09 11.97
N HIS A 115 -1.43 -7.19 11.55
CA HIS A 115 -0.41 -6.55 12.38
C HIS A 115 -0.53 -5.01 12.37
N PRO A 116 0.14 -4.31 13.29
CA PRO A 116 0.31 -2.87 13.16
C PRO A 116 0.85 -2.52 11.77
N PHE A 117 0.30 -1.50 11.15
CA PHE A 117 0.60 -1.20 9.75
C PHE A 117 0.75 0.28 9.46
N ALA A 118 1.55 0.58 8.44
CA ALA A 118 1.64 1.90 7.82
C ALA A 118 1.02 1.86 6.42
N VAL A 119 0.40 2.96 6.01
CA VAL A 119 -0.19 3.12 4.66
C VAL A 119 0.56 4.19 3.90
N ILE A 120 0.93 3.88 2.66
CA ILE A 120 1.59 4.83 1.75
C ILE A 120 0.91 4.85 0.38
N ASN A 121 1.12 5.92 -0.37
CA ASN A 121 0.81 5.99 -1.78
C ASN A 121 1.92 5.33 -2.60
N ALA A 122 1.55 4.65 -3.69
CA ALA A 122 2.49 3.97 -4.57
C ALA A 122 3.40 4.92 -5.37
N ASP A 123 2.97 6.16 -5.59
CA ASP A 123 3.62 7.16 -6.44
C ASP A 123 4.24 8.34 -5.69
N ASP A 124 4.28 8.28 -4.36
CA ASP A 124 4.95 9.26 -3.51
C ASP A 124 6.27 8.72 -2.96
N TYR A 125 7.28 9.58 -2.89
CA TYR A 125 8.56 9.27 -2.24
C TYR A 125 8.63 9.94 -0.86
N TYR A 126 8.75 9.12 0.19
CA TYR A 126 8.70 9.58 1.58
C TYR A 126 10.09 9.75 2.21
N GLY A 127 11.08 9.02 1.72
CA GLY A 127 12.43 8.98 2.27
C GLY A 127 12.58 8.02 3.44
N LYS A 128 13.81 7.54 3.65
CA LYS A 128 14.16 6.51 4.63
C LYS A 128 13.73 6.85 6.06
N GLU A 129 13.93 8.11 6.47
CA GLU A 129 13.65 8.54 7.85
C GLU A 129 12.17 8.40 8.22
N ALA A 130 11.26 8.64 7.26
CA ALA A 130 9.82 8.47 7.48
C ALA A 130 9.48 7.03 7.84
N PHE A 131 10.03 6.05 7.11
CA PHE A 131 9.81 4.62 7.40
C PHE A 131 10.37 4.20 8.75
N VAL A 132 11.55 4.67 9.12
CA VAL A 132 12.15 4.40 10.44
C VAL A 132 11.26 4.93 11.56
N LYS A 133 10.82 6.19 11.48
CA LYS A 133 9.95 6.80 12.49
C LYS A 133 8.58 6.11 12.58
N LEU A 134 7.97 5.77 11.46
CA LEU A 134 6.70 5.06 11.45
C LEU A 134 6.84 3.65 12.05
N HIS A 135 7.88 2.91 11.67
CA HIS A 135 8.14 1.59 12.21
C HIS A 135 8.38 1.63 13.73
N ASP A 136 9.24 2.54 14.20
CA ASP A 136 9.52 2.71 15.63
C ASP A 136 8.25 3.01 16.42
N TYR A 137 7.37 3.85 15.88
CA TYR A 137 6.07 4.14 16.49
C TYR A 137 5.16 2.90 16.54
N LEU A 138 5.09 2.13 15.47
CA LEU A 138 4.26 0.92 15.40
C LEU A 138 4.70 -0.15 16.41
N VAL A 139 6.00 -0.30 16.65
CA VAL A 139 6.53 -1.34 17.54
C VAL A 139 6.62 -0.89 19.01
N ALA A 140 6.77 0.42 19.28
CA ALA A 140 7.01 0.95 20.63
C ALA A 140 5.85 0.66 21.57
N ASP A 141 4.62 0.72 21.10
CA ASP A 141 3.40 0.60 21.88
C ASP A 141 2.56 -0.65 21.59
N ALA A 142 3.07 -1.51 20.70
CA ALA A 142 2.41 -2.75 20.38
C ALA A 142 2.31 -3.64 21.63
N GLY A 143 1.10 -3.83 22.12
CA GLY A 143 0.80 -4.61 23.33
C GLY A 143 0.66 -3.81 24.63
N LYS A 144 0.83 -2.49 24.60
CA LYS A 144 0.59 -1.64 25.80
C LYS A 144 -0.82 -1.07 25.87
N LYS A 145 -1.61 -1.20 24.80
CA LYS A 145 -2.95 -0.61 24.71
C LYS A 145 -4.02 -1.62 25.03
N THR A 146 -4.83 -1.25 25.99
CA THR A 146 -6.02 -2.02 26.40
C THR A 146 -7.30 -1.48 25.77
N ASP A 147 -7.32 -0.20 25.37
CA ASP A 147 -8.50 0.47 24.84
C ASP A 147 -8.12 1.49 23.75
N GLY A 148 -8.70 1.35 22.57
CA GLY A 148 -8.63 2.31 21.48
C GLY A 148 -7.56 2.04 20.43
N TYR A 149 -7.55 2.91 19.41
CA TYR A 149 -6.60 2.87 18.28
C TYR A 149 -5.65 4.06 18.38
N ASP A 150 -4.37 3.82 18.06
CA ASP A 150 -3.41 4.91 17.88
C ASP A 150 -3.10 5.08 16.41
N ILE A 151 -3.06 6.34 16.02
CA ILE A 151 -2.77 6.75 14.65
C ILE A 151 -1.70 7.83 14.70
N CYS A 152 -0.68 7.69 13.87
CA CYS A 152 0.27 8.76 13.58
C CYS A 152 0.35 9.03 12.09
N MET A 153 0.79 10.23 11.74
CA MET A 153 1.03 10.63 10.36
C MET A 153 2.41 11.28 10.25
N ALA A 154 3.13 10.95 9.18
CA ALA A 154 4.33 11.69 8.82
C ALA A 154 3.90 13.01 8.14
N GLY A 155 4.31 14.14 8.71
CA GLY A 155 4.15 15.47 8.11
C GLY A 155 5.43 15.86 7.36
N PHE A 156 5.27 16.56 6.23
CA PHE A 156 6.37 17.07 5.41
C PHE A 156 5.96 18.38 4.71
#